data_5715f5a0854b451d609ac2aa03c315db
#
_entry.id   5715f5a0854b451d609ac2aa03c315db
#
_cell.length_a   1.000
_cell.length_b   1.000
_cell.length_c   1.000
_cell.angle_alpha   90.00
_cell.angle_beta   90.00
_cell.angle_gamma   90.00
#
_symmetry.space_group_name_H-M   'P 1'
#
loop_
_entity.id
_entity.type
_entity.pdbx_description
1 polymer ?
#
loop_
_entity_poly.entity_id
_entity_poly.type
_entity_poly.pdbx_seq_one_letter_code
_entity_poly.pdbx_strand_id
1 'polypeptide(L)'
;MSILSADQIRVNVKVSDKYEAIRLAGQMLVDAGHVDQEYVDKMIERENALSTYMGAGLAIPHGTNEAKGMIKSTGLAVLQIPDGVDFGGDEPAVLVVGIAAQNGEHMDILTSVAMVCSDEDSMEGIRTAKTAEEISSIFESGMEE
;
A
#
# COMPACT_ATOMS: atom_id res chain seq x y z
N MET A 1 2.38 18.93 -1.45
CA MET A 1 1.83 18.10 -2.53
C MET A 1 1.71 16.66 -2.08
N SER A 2 0.56 16.09 -2.26
CA SER A 2 0.32 14.72 -1.83
C SER A 2 0.87 13.71 -2.84
N ILE A 3 1.49 12.65 -2.35
CA ILE A 3 1.94 11.54 -3.19
C ILE A 3 0.82 10.50 -3.36
N LEU A 4 -0.31 10.73 -2.72
CA LEU A 4 -1.46 9.84 -2.78
C LEU A 4 -2.68 10.62 -3.24
N SER A 5 -3.23 10.24 -4.37
CA SER A 5 -4.47 10.82 -4.89
C SER A 5 -5.57 9.76 -4.88
N ALA A 6 -6.82 10.21 -4.98
CA ALA A 6 -7.96 9.29 -5.01
C ALA A 6 -7.86 8.29 -6.17
N ASP A 7 -7.20 8.66 -7.26
CA ASP A 7 -7.00 7.76 -8.41
C ASP A 7 -6.14 6.54 -8.06
N GLN A 8 -5.37 6.64 -7.00
CA GLN A 8 -4.48 5.57 -6.54
C GLN A 8 -5.06 4.79 -5.36
N ILE A 9 -6.36 4.93 -5.11
CA ILE A 9 -7.03 4.27 -3.99
C ILE A 9 -8.25 3.51 -4.53
N ARG A 10 -8.38 2.25 -4.12
CA ARG A 10 -9.58 1.44 -4.43
C ARG A 10 -10.21 0.98 -3.14
N VAL A 11 -11.51 1.17 -3.03
CA VAL A 11 -12.28 0.77 -1.84
C VAL A 11 -13.08 -0.49 -2.13
N ASN A 12 -13.43 -1.19 -1.06
CA ASN A 12 -14.28 -2.38 -1.10
C ASN A 12 -13.73 -3.45 -2.06
N VAL A 13 -12.42 -3.64 -2.02
CA VAL A 13 -11.73 -4.62 -2.85
C VAL A 13 -11.90 -6.01 -2.27
N LYS A 14 -12.09 -7.00 -3.13
CA LYS A 14 -12.16 -8.41 -2.74
C LYS A 14 -11.10 -9.17 -3.50
N VAL A 15 -10.28 -9.90 -2.78
CA VAL A 15 -9.20 -10.71 -3.36
C VAL A 15 -9.20 -12.10 -2.73
N SER A 16 -8.65 -13.06 -3.46
CA SER A 16 -8.60 -14.46 -3.00
C SER A 16 -7.45 -14.71 -2.04
N ASP A 17 -6.32 -14.02 -2.24
CA ASP A 17 -5.13 -14.22 -1.43
C ASP A 17 -4.24 -12.97 -1.51
N LYS A 18 -3.16 -12.97 -0.71
CA LYS A 18 -2.25 -11.83 -0.66
C LYS A 18 -1.56 -11.55 -2.01
N TYR A 19 -1.33 -12.57 -2.79
CA TYR A 19 -0.65 -12.39 -4.08
C TYR A 19 -1.54 -11.63 -5.06
N GLU A 20 -2.82 -11.89 -5.03
CA GLU A 20 -3.77 -11.13 -5.86
C GLU A 20 -3.79 -9.67 -5.42
N ALA A 21 -3.79 -9.41 -4.12
CA ALA A 21 -3.74 -8.05 -3.59
C ALA A 21 -2.47 -7.33 -4.03
N ILE A 22 -1.32 -8.01 -3.95
CA ILE A 22 -0.03 -7.44 -4.35
C ILE A 22 -0.02 -7.14 -5.85
N ARG A 23 -0.53 -8.06 -6.67
CA ARG A 23 -0.58 -7.83 -8.13
C ARG A 23 -1.47 -6.64 -8.46
N LEU A 24 -2.60 -6.51 -7.77
CA LEU A 24 -3.51 -5.40 -8.02
C LEU A 24 -2.86 -4.07 -7.65
N ALA A 25 -2.25 -3.99 -6.47
CA ALA A 25 -1.55 -2.77 -6.05
C ALA A 25 -0.39 -2.45 -6.99
N GLY A 26 0.39 -3.47 -7.36
CA GLY A 26 1.51 -3.31 -8.29
C GLY A 26 1.07 -2.83 -9.66
N GLN A 27 -0.04 -3.38 -10.16
CA GLN A 27 -0.56 -2.96 -11.46
C GLN A 27 -1.03 -1.51 -11.43
N MET A 28 -1.60 -1.06 -10.32
CA MET A 28 -1.95 0.35 -10.15
C MET A 28 -0.72 1.25 -10.26
N LEU A 29 0.40 0.81 -9.67
CA LEU A 29 1.66 1.56 -9.77
C LEU A 29 2.18 1.59 -11.21
N VAL A 30 2.06 0.48 -11.94
CA VAL A 30 2.45 0.41 -13.35
C VAL A 30 1.59 1.35 -14.18
N ASP A 31 0.28 1.26 -14.01
CA ASP A 31 -0.68 2.05 -14.79
C ASP A 31 -0.51 3.56 -14.55
N ALA A 32 -0.07 3.93 -13.35
CA ALA A 32 0.19 5.33 -13.01
C ALA A 32 1.57 5.80 -13.50
N GLY A 33 2.38 4.90 -14.05
CA GLY A 33 3.68 5.26 -14.58
C GLY A 33 4.80 5.32 -13.55
N HIS A 34 4.57 4.79 -12.36
CA HIS A 34 5.57 4.84 -11.29
C HIS A 34 6.64 3.75 -11.43
N VAL A 35 6.30 2.61 -12.02
CA VAL A 35 7.21 1.48 -12.11
C VAL A 35 7.02 0.73 -13.42
N ASP A 36 8.02 -0.09 -13.78
CA ASP A 36 7.93 -1.03 -14.90
C ASP A 36 7.08 -2.23 -14.50
N GLN A 37 6.51 -2.92 -15.48
CA GLN A 37 5.66 -4.08 -15.24
C GLN A 37 6.37 -5.17 -14.42
N GLU A 38 7.67 -5.34 -14.63
CA GLU A 38 8.45 -6.35 -13.89
C GLU A 38 8.52 -6.08 -12.40
N TYR A 39 8.25 -4.85 -11.97
CA TYR A 39 8.26 -4.51 -10.56
C TYR A 39 7.24 -5.33 -9.77
N VAL A 40 6.11 -5.67 -10.40
CA VAL A 40 5.06 -6.48 -9.76
C VAL A 40 5.63 -7.83 -9.33
N ASP A 41 6.42 -8.46 -10.20
CA ASP A 41 7.07 -9.74 -9.87
C ASP A 41 8.04 -9.57 -8.70
N LYS A 42 8.72 -8.44 -8.63
CA LYS A 42 9.65 -8.15 -7.56
C LYS A 42 8.92 -7.90 -6.23
N MET A 43 7.72 -7.35 -6.29
CA MET A 43 6.90 -7.20 -5.08
C MET A 43 6.52 -8.56 -4.51
N ILE A 44 6.17 -9.50 -5.38
CA ILE A 44 5.84 -10.87 -4.97
C ILE A 44 7.08 -11.58 -4.42
N GLU A 45 8.21 -11.42 -5.08
CA GLU A 45 9.47 -11.99 -4.63
C GLU A 45 9.83 -11.49 -3.23
N ARG A 46 9.66 -10.18 -2.99
CA ARG A 46 9.94 -9.58 -1.68
C ARG A 46 9.02 -10.16 -0.59
N GLU A 47 7.75 -10.35 -0.91
CA GLU A 47 6.80 -10.92 0.04
C GLU A 47 7.17 -12.36 0.41
N ASN A 48 7.66 -13.12 -0.56
CA ASN A 48 8.09 -14.50 -0.33
C ASN A 48 9.32 -14.60 0.55
N ALA A 49 10.20 -13.59 0.51
CA ALA A 49 11.39 -13.57 1.33
C ALA A 49 11.04 -13.26 2.78
N LEU A 50 10.16 -12.29 3.01
CA LEU A 50 9.70 -11.88 4.33
C LEU A 50 8.43 -11.08 4.13
N SER A 51 7.37 -11.46 4.82
CA SER A 51 6.08 -10.79 4.65
C SER A 51 6.18 -9.29 4.90
N THR A 52 5.43 -8.53 4.10
CA THR A 52 5.33 -7.08 4.23
C THR A 52 4.20 -6.66 5.18
N TYR A 53 3.62 -7.62 5.89
CA TYR A 53 2.58 -7.33 6.87
C TYR A 53 3.18 -6.58 8.08
N MET A 54 2.56 -5.46 8.44
CA MET A 54 3.06 -4.58 9.51
C MET A 54 2.35 -4.78 10.84
N GLY A 55 1.24 -5.51 10.85
CA GLY A 55 0.38 -5.62 12.02
C GLY A 55 -0.79 -4.65 11.93
N ALA A 56 -1.74 -4.79 12.84
CA ALA A 56 -2.92 -3.92 12.93
C ALA A 56 -3.72 -3.83 11.63
N GLY A 57 -3.66 -4.85 10.80
CA GLY A 57 -4.41 -4.90 9.54
C GLY A 57 -3.76 -4.19 8.37
N LEU A 58 -2.49 -3.78 8.49
CA LEU A 58 -1.76 -3.08 7.43
C LEU A 58 -0.69 -3.95 6.80
N ALA A 59 -0.67 -4.02 5.47
CA ALA A 59 0.44 -4.60 4.71
C ALA A 59 0.98 -3.55 3.74
N ILE A 60 2.29 -3.58 3.50
CA ILE A 60 2.97 -2.58 2.67
C ILE A 60 3.84 -3.22 1.60
N PRO A 61 3.23 -3.92 0.62
CA PRO A 61 4.03 -4.54 -0.45
C PRO A 61 4.92 -3.54 -1.18
N HIS A 62 6.15 -3.95 -1.47
CA HIS A 62 7.10 -3.15 -2.22
C HIS A 62 8.09 -4.11 -2.87
N GLY A 63 8.89 -3.62 -3.81
CA GLY A 63 9.83 -4.47 -4.53
C GLY A 63 11.09 -4.78 -3.73
N THR A 64 11.91 -5.67 -4.26
CA THR A 64 13.21 -5.98 -3.68
C THR A 64 14.16 -4.80 -3.84
N ASN A 65 15.26 -4.80 -3.08
CA ASN A 65 16.27 -3.76 -3.21
C ASN A 65 16.85 -3.69 -4.64
N GLU A 66 16.91 -4.83 -5.30
CA GLU A 66 17.43 -4.90 -6.67
C GLU A 66 16.50 -4.24 -7.69
N ALA A 67 15.24 -4.09 -7.33
CA ALA A 67 14.24 -3.51 -8.22
C ALA A 67 14.20 -1.98 -8.23
N LYS A 68 15.08 -1.32 -7.48
CA LYS A 68 15.07 0.15 -7.40
C LYS A 68 15.20 0.81 -8.77
N GLY A 69 15.94 0.21 -9.68
CA GLY A 69 16.09 0.74 -11.03
C GLY A 69 14.81 0.69 -11.86
N MET A 70 13.80 -0.04 -11.40
CA MET A 70 12.50 -0.13 -12.08
C MET A 70 11.53 0.96 -11.64
N ILE A 71 11.91 1.75 -10.64
CA ILE A 71 11.06 2.81 -10.10
C ILE A 71 11.35 4.11 -10.85
N LYS A 72 10.34 4.61 -11.54
CA LYS A 72 10.45 5.83 -12.34
C LYS A 72 10.09 7.07 -11.54
N SER A 73 9.19 6.91 -10.59
CA SER A 73 8.77 8.00 -9.70
C SER A 73 8.18 7.40 -8.44
N THR A 74 8.21 8.17 -7.36
CA THR A 74 7.67 7.74 -6.08
C THR A 74 6.14 7.79 -6.11
N GLY A 75 5.50 6.73 -5.65
CA GLY A 75 4.04 6.67 -5.60
C GLY A 75 3.53 5.57 -4.70
N LEU A 76 2.26 5.67 -4.37
CA LEU A 76 1.56 4.71 -3.53
C LEU A 76 0.33 4.21 -4.26
N ALA A 77 -0.06 2.96 -3.98
CA ALA A 77 -1.33 2.41 -4.44
C ALA A 77 -2.01 1.77 -3.24
N VAL A 78 -3.21 2.19 -2.93
CA VAL A 78 -3.92 1.79 -1.72
C VAL A 78 -5.13 0.94 -2.05
N LEU A 79 -5.24 -0.22 -1.39
CA LEU A 79 -6.40 -1.09 -1.50
C LEU A 79 -7.05 -1.20 -0.13
N GLN A 80 -8.33 -0.89 -0.05
CA GLN A 80 -9.12 -1.15 1.14
C GLN A 80 -9.81 -2.49 0.93
N ILE A 81 -9.61 -3.43 1.86
CA ILE A 81 -10.15 -4.79 1.76
C ILE A 81 -10.92 -5.06 3.05
N PRO A 82 -12.19 -4.61 3.13
CA PRO A 82 -12.95 -4.71 4.40
C PRO A 82 -13.08 -6.12 4.94
N ASP A 83 -13.16 -7.12 4.07
CA ASP A 83 -13.25 -8.53 4.49
C ASP A 83 -11.89 -9.09 4.92
N GLY A 84 -10.82 -8.37 4.64
CA GLY A 84 -9.47 -8.79 5.00
C GLY A 84 -8.87 -9.82 4.05
N VAL A 85 -7.55 -9.90 4.06
CA VAL A 85 -6.82 -10.91 3.31
C VAL A 85 -5.65 -11.39 4.17
N ASP A 86 -5.42 -12.68 4.19
CA ASP A 86 -4.38 -13.28 5.02
C ASP A 86 -2.99 -13.01 4.46
N PHE A 87 -2.16 -12.33 5.24
CA PHE A 87 -0.74 -12.12 4.93
C PHE A 87 0.17 -12.96 5.84
N GLY A 88 -0.43 -13.87 6.62
CA GLY A 88 0.33 -14.73 7.52
C GLY A 88 0.51 -14.16 8.92
N GLY A 89 -0.08 -13.01 9.21
CA GLY A 89 -0.02 -12.41 10.55
C GLY A 89 -1.19 -12.84 11.43
N ASP A 90 -1.27 -12.26 12.62
CA ASP A 90 -2.32 -12.58 13.59
C ASP A 90 -3.70 -12.13 13.12
N GLU A 91 -3.75 -11.06 12.33
CA GLU A 91 -5.00 -10.51 11.83
C GLU A 91 -4.91 -10.35 10.32
N PRO A 92 -6.04 -10.47 9.60
CA PRO A 92 -6.01 -10.23 8.16
C PRO A 92 -5.69 -8.77 7.85
N ALA A 93 -5.07 -8.54 6.71
CA ALA A 93 -4.82 -7.18 6.25
C ALA A 93 -6.13 -6.61 5.69
N VAL A 94 -6.51 -5.44 6.15
CA VAL A 94 -7.69 -4.71 5.63
C VAL A 94 -7.25 -3.51 4.80
N LEU A 95 -5.97 -3.17 4.87
CA LEU A 95 -5.39 -2.09 4.08
C LEU A 95 -4.07 -2.58 3.51
N VAL A 96 -3.96 -2.52 2.19
CA VAL A 96 -2.74 -2.92 1.48
C VAL A 96 -2.24 -1.68 0.74
N VAL A 97 -1.03 -1.24 1.05
CA VAL A 97 -0.41 -0.05 0.46
C VAL A 97 0.81 -0.48 -0.34
N GLY A 98 0.67 -0.52 -1.65
CA GLY A 98 1.80 -0.79 -2.54
C GLY A 98 2.69 0.45 -2.61
N ILE A 99 3.99 0.26 -2.48
CA ILE A 99 4.94 1.37 -2.40
C ILE A 99 6.01 1.27 -3.48
N ALA A 100 6.23 2.38 -4.17
CA ALA A 100 7.38 2.58 -5.03
C ALA A 100 8.04 3.88 -4.59
N ALA A 101 9.27 3.83 -4.14
CA ALA A 101 9.94 5.00 -3.61
C ALA A 101 11.37 5.12 -4.14
N GLN A 102 11.73 6.31 -4.59
CA GLN A 102 13.07 6.60 -5.09
C GLN A 102 13.97 7.15 -3.99
N ASN A 103 15.26 6.85 -4.10
CA ASN A 103 16.34 7.56 -3.41
C ASN A 103 16.22 7.72 -1.90
N GLY A 104 15.70 6.92 -1.17
CA GLY A 104 15.64 7.05 0.29
C GLY A 104 14.34 7.61 0.79
N GLU A 105 13.42 7.95 -0.10
CA GLU A 105 12.07 8.36 0.30
C GLU A 105 11.31 7.21 0.94
N HIS A 106 11.78 5.99 0.72
CA HIS A 106 11.13 4.77 1.20
C HIS A 106 10.86 4.80 2.71
N MET A 107 11.87 5.15 3.51
CA MET A 107 11.70 5.16 4.97
C MET A 107 10.73 6.25 5.43
N ASP A 108 10.77 7.41 4.80
CA ASP A 108 9.86 8.50 5.14
C ASP A 108 8.41 8.11 4.86
N ILE A 109 8.18 7.47 3.72
CA ILE A 109 6.85 7.03 3.33
C ILE A 109 6.35 5.94 4.27
N LEU A 110 7.19 4.94 4.56
CA LEU A 110 6.83 3.86 5.48
C LEU A 110 6.46 4.42 6.85
N THR A 111 7.25 5.34 7.35
CA THR A 111 7.00 5.96 8.65
C THR A 111 5.66 6.71 8.65
N SER A 112 5.41 7.49 7.62
CA SER A 112 4.17 8.27 7.52
C SER A 112 2.94 7.38 7.43
N VAL A 113 3.01 6.34 6.61
CA VAL A 113 1.90 5.39 6.45
C VAL A 113 1.64 4.65 7.77
N ALA A 114 2.72 4.20 8.41
CA ALA A 114 2.61 3.48 9.68
C ALA A 114 2.01 4.36 10.77
N MET A 115 2.37 5.65 10.81
CA MET A 115 1.81 6.58 11.79
C MET A 115 0.32 6.77 11.62
N VAL A 116 -0.14 6.94 10.38
CA VAL A 116 -1.58 7.06 10.10
C VAL A 116 -2.31 5.80 10.53
N CYS A 117 -1.78 4.64 10.17
CA CYS A 117 -2.45 3.38 10.41
C CYS A 117 -2.37 2.90 11.86
N SER A 118 -1.44 3.45 12.65
CA SER A 118 -1.35 3.11 14.07
C SER A 118 -2.31 3.92 14.92
N ASP A 119 -2.88 4.97 14.38
CA ASP A 119 -3.93 5.73 15.06
C ASP A 119 -5.25 4.97 14.87
N GLU A 120 -5.86 4.54 15.98
CA GLU A 120 -7.06 3.72 15.93
C GLU A 120 -8.22 4.38 15.20
N ASP A 121 -8.41 5.68 15.42
CA ASP A 121 -9.50 6.40 14.77
C ASP A 121 -9.28 6.52 13.28
N SER A 122 -8.04 6.80 12.85
CA SER A 122 -7.69 6.88 11.44
C SER A 122 -7.88 5.52 10.75
N MET A 123 -7.42 4.45 11.38
CA MET A 123 -7.53 3.11 10.80
C MET A 123 -9.00 2.67 10.71
N GLU A 124 -9.78 2.99 11.74
CA GLU A 124 -11.21 2.68 11.70
C GLU A 124 -11.91 3.46 10.57
N GLY A 125 -11.55 4.72 10.39
CA GLY A 125 -12.08 5.52 9.30
C GLY A 125 -11.73 4.98 7.94
N ILE A 126 -10.49 4.50 7.79
CA ILE A 126 -10.03 3.88 6.54
C ILE A 126 -10.80 2.59 6.28
N ARG A 127 -10.94 1.75 7.30
CA ARG A 127 -11.58 0.45 7.17
C ARG A 127 -13.07 0.57 6.80
N THR A 128 -13.72 1.62 7.27
CA THR A 128 -15.15 1.84 7.03
C THR A 128 -15.44 2.83 5.93
N ALA A 129 -14.42 3.43 5.32
CA ALA A 129 -14.59 4.40 4.24
C ALA A 129 -15.34 3.78 3.06
N LYS A 130 -16.17 4.58 2.42
CA LYS A 130 -16.95 4.13 1.27
C LYS A 130 -16.45 4.71 -0.03
N THR A 131 -15.56 5.71 0.03
CA THR A 131 -15.00 6.35 -1.16
C THR A 131 -13.49 6.50 -1.03
N ALA A 132 -12.83 6.58 -2.18
CA ALA A 132 -11.39 6.83 -2.23
C ALA A 132 -11.05 8.19 -1.62
N GLU A 133 -11.91 9.18 -1.81
CA GLU A 133 -11.70 10.53 -1.27
C GLU A 133 -11.65 10.54 0.25
N GLU A 134 -12.48 9.74 0.89
CA GLU A 134 -12.44 9.63 2.35
C GLU A 134 -11.11 9.13 2.85
N ILE A 135 -10.57 8.11 2.19
CA ILE A 135 -9.26 7.53 2.55
C ILE A 135 -8.15 8.54 2.27
N SER A 136 -8.20 9.19 1.11
CA SER A 136 -7.22 10.21 0.74
C SER A 136 -7.17 11.33 1.80
N SER A 137 -8.33 11.78 2.27
CA SER A 137 -8.41 12.82 3.30
C SER A 137 -7.76 12.38 4.60
N ILE A 138 -7.98 11.14 5.00
CA ILE A 138 -7.39 10.62 6.25
C ILE A 138 -5.86 10.58 6.14
N PHE A 139 -5.34 10.11 5.00
CA PHE A 139 -3.88 10.08 4.80
C PHE A 139 -3.28 11.47 4.72
N GLU A 140 -3.94 12.40 4.05
CA GLU A 140 -3.44 13.78 3.96
C GLU A 140 -3.35 14.42 5.33
N SER A 141 -4.37 14.27 6.15
CA SER A 141 -4.38 14.82 7.52
C SER A 141 -3.25 14.23 8.36
N GLY A 142 -3.05 12.92 8.27
CA GLY A 142 -2.03 12.24 9.08
C GLY A 142 -0.61 12.49 8.59
N MET A 143 -0.42 12.63 7.29
CA MET A 143 0.91 12.76 6.69
C MET A 143 1.44 14.19 6.64
N GLU A 144 0.58 15.17 6.85
CA GLU A 144 0.99 16.56 6.88
C GLU A 144 1.58 16.99 8.22
N GLU A 145 1.44 16.17 9.22
CA GLU A 145 1.94 16.45 10.58
C GLU A 145 3.47 16.50 10.69
#